data_737cf1121bdf3803a82392f715ffe58a
#
_entry.id   737cf1121bdf3803a82392f715ffe58a
#
_cell.length_a   1.000
_cell.length_b   1.000
_cell.length_c   1.000
_cell.angle_alpha   90.00
_cell.angle_beta   90.00
_cell.angle_gamma   90.00
#
_symmetry.space_group_name_H-M   'P 1'
#
loop_
_entity.id
_entity.type
_entity.pdbx_description
1 polymer ?
#
loop_
_entity_poly.entity_id
_entity_poly.type
_entity_poly.pdbx_seq_one_letter_code
_entity_poly.pdbx_strand_id
1 'polypeptide(L)'
;MEAEFEAANPGVDVVVNLGGSSSLREQIRAGAPADVFASANEQTVDVLADEGLLGSEPAIFATNSLVLAVPIGNPADVVGVEDLQDDALVVGLCAPAVPCGELAIETLERIGVEASVDTNEPDVRALLTKIEIGELDAGLVYLTDALASPDGVESIGIGVQEPPVTRYPVVALADAPNPDGAEAFVDFVLSAESSGVFASLGFGAPQ
;
A
#
# COMPACT_ATOMS: atom_id res chain seq x y z
N MET A 1 -16.90 -3.38 -4.22
CA MET A 1 -16.24 -4.65 -4.60
C MET A 1 -16.78 -5.85 -3.83
N GLU A 2 -16.79 -5.89 -2.48
CA GLU A 2 -17.38 -7.01 -1.71
C GLU A 2 -18.81 -7.33 -2.15
N ALA A 3 -19.72 -6.38 -2.02
CA ALA A 3 -21.13 -6.56 -2.37
C ALA A 3 -21.38 -6.94 -3.83
N GLU A 4 -20.52 -6.52 -4.76
CA GLU A 4 -20.63 -6.87 -6.18
C GLU A 4 -20.21 -8.32 -6.41
N PHE A 5 -19.12 -8.76 -5.75
CA PHE A 5 -18.68 -10.15 -5.80
C PHE A 5 -19.72 -11.09 -5.18
N GLU A 6 -20.23 -10.76 -3.99
CA GLU A 6 -21.26 -11.55 -3.29
C GLU A 6 -22.56 -11.65 -4.10
N ALA A 7 -22.98 -10.56 -4.75
CA ALA A 7 -24.15 -10.58 -5.61
C ALA A 7 -23.99 -11.51 -6.84
N ALA A 8 -22.77 -11.63 -7.36
CA ALA A 8 -22.44 -12.54 -8.47
C ALA A 8 -22.21 -13.99 -7.99
N ASN A 9 -21.89 -14.20 -6.71
CA ASN A 9 -21.56 -15.51 -6.12
C ASN A 9 -22.47 -15.81 -4.91
N PRO A 10 -23.76 -16.17 -5.12
CA PRO A 10 -24.70 -16.40 -4.03
C PRO A 10 -24.23 -17.49 -3.07
N GLY A 11 -24.14 -17.16 -1.80
CA GLY A 11 -23.69 -18.06 -0.72
C GLY A 11 -22.21 -17.90 -0.33
N VAL A 12 -21.50 -16.98 -0.97
CA VAL A 12 -20.18 -16.50 -0.52
C VAL A 12 -20.37 -15.25 0.32
N ASP A 13 -19.66 -15.15 1.44
CA ASP A 13 -19.56 -14.00 2.32
C ASP A 13 -18.08 -13.57 2.35
N VAL A 14 -17.79 -12.33 1.95
CA VAL A 14 -16.42 -11.80 1.87
C VAL A 14 -16.08 -11.09 3.16
N VAL A 15 -15.12 -11.63 3.90
CA VAL A 15 -14.62 -11.02 5.13
C VAL A 15 -13.25 -10.41 4.90
N VAL A 16 -13.15 -9.09 4.94
CA VAL A 16 -11.88 -8.38 4.71
C VAL A 16 -11.14 -8.14 6.02
N ASN A 17 -9.88 -8.57 6.07
CA ASN A 17 -8.93 -8.24 7.13
C ASN A 17 -7.94 -7.21 6.59
N LEU A 18 -7.95 -5.99 7.14
CA LEU A 18 -7.09 -4.88 6.74
C LEU A 18 -5.88 -4.76 7.66
N GLY A 19 -4.71 -4.55 7.06
CA GLY A 19 -3.46 -4.36 7.79
C GLY A 19 -2.28 -4.11 6.86
N GLY A 20 -1.14 -3.73 7.41
CA GLY A 20 0.10 -3.64 6.64
C GLY A 20 0.48 -5.01 6.06
N SER A 21 0.90 -5.06 4.80
CA SER A 21 1.18 -6.31 4.08
C SER A 21 2.14 -7.23 4.84
N SER A 22 3.19 -6.68 5.44
CA SER A 22 4.15 -7.44 6.26
C SER A 22 3.50 -8.07 7.49
N SER A 23 2.57 -7.37 8.16
CA SER A 23 1.83 -7.90 9.32
C SER A 23 0.87 -9.01 8.93
N LEU A 24 0.14 -8.84 7.82
CA LEU A 24 -0.78 -9.87 7.29
C LEU A 24 -0.01 -11.12 6.84
N ARG A 25 1.15 -10.95 6.18
CA ARG A 25 2.05 -12.05 5.84
C ARG A 25 2.44 -12.87 7.08
N GLU A 26 2.85 -12.21 8.18
CA GLU A 26 3.21 -12.94 9.40
C GLU A 26 2.00 -13.68 10.02
N GLN A 27 0.79 -13.13 9.91
CA GLN A 27 -0.43 -13.85 10.34
C GLN A 27 -0.68 -15.10 9.49
N ILE A 28 -0.51 -15.01 8.17
CA ILE A 28 -0.62 -16.17 7.25
C ILE A 28 0.42 -17.21 7.61
N ARG A 29 1.69 -16.83 7.79
CA ARG A 29 2.79 -17.73 8.21
C ARG A 29 2.52 -18.40 9.56
N ALA A 30 1.81 -17.71 10.46
CA ALA A 30 1.38 -18.26 11.75
C ALA A 30 0.14 -19.17 11.65
N GLY A 31 -0.40 -19.40 10.44
CA GLY A 31 -1.56 -20.27 10.20
C GLY A 31 -2.91 -19.59 10.40
N ALA A 32 -2.98 -18.25 10.33
CA ALA A 32 -4.26 -17.56 10.32
C ALA A 32 -5.06 -17.95 9.05
N PRO A 33 -6.33 -18.34 9.17
CA PRO A 33 -7.13 -18.73 8.03
C PRO A 33 -7.36 -17.52 7.11
N ALA A 34 -7.00 -17.69 5.85
CA ALA A 34 -7.29 -16.72 4.80
C ALA A 34 -7.36 -17.45 3.46
N ASP A 35 -8.21 -16.97 2.57
CA ASP A 35 -8.41 -17.53 1.24
C ASP A 35 -7.53 -16.84 0.21
N VAL A 36 -7.48 -15.49 0.28
CA VAL A 36 -6.77 -14.63 -0.68
C VAL A 36 -5.89 -13.64 0.07
N PHE A 37 -4.73 -13.36 -0.48
CA PHE A 37 -3.85 -12.29 -0.01
C PHE A 37 -3.59 -11.29 -1.13
N ALA A 38 -3.77 -10.00 -0.82
CA ALA A 38 -3.36 -8.88 -1.65
C ALA A 38 -2.29 -8.07 -0.92
N SER A 39 -1.21 -7.75 -1.59
CA SER A 39 -0.05 -7.07 -1.01
C SER A 39 0.25 -5.75 -1.71
N ALA A 40 0.90 -4.83 -1.00
CA ALA A 40 1.37 -3.55 -1.52
C ALA A 40 2.74 -3.64 -2.21
N ASN A 41 3.39 -4.80 -2.22
CA ASN A 41 4.57 -5.11 -3.03
C ASN A 41 4.69 -6.61 -3.32
N GLU A 42 5.50 -6.97 -4.32
CA GLU A 42 5.76 -8.35 -4.71
C GLU A 42 6.62 -9.09 -3.68
N GLN A 43 7.63 -8.44 -3.09
CA GLN A 43 8.55 -9.07 -2.13
C GLN A 43 7.82 -9.71 -0.93
N THR A 44 6.74 -9.10 -0.47
CA THR A 44 5.94 -9.66 0.64
C THR A 44 5.28 -10.99 0.23
N VAL A 45 4.85 -11.12 -1.02
CA VAL A 45 4.27 -12.36 -1.58
C VAL A 45 5.35 -13.39 -1.86
N ASP A 46 6.53 -12.98 -2.32
CA ASP A 46 7.67 -13.87 -2.61
C ASP A 46 8.07 -14.67 -1.36
N VAL A 47 8.04 -14.05 -0.17
CA VAL A 47 8.30 -14.76 1.09
C VAL A 47 7.31 -15.90 1.32
N LEU A 48 6.02 -15.71 1.00
CA LEU A 48 5.01 -16.78 1.11
C LEU A 48 5.21 -17.84 0.02
N ALA A 49 5.64 -17.43 -1.18
CA ALA A 49 5.98 -18.34 -2.28
C ALA A 49 7.13 -19.28 -1.89
N ASP A 50 8.21 -18.74 -1.33
CA ASP A 50 9.38 -19.50 -0.88
C ASP A 50 9.04 -20.52 0.22
N GLU A 51 8.00 -20.25 0.99
CA GLU A 51 7.50 -21.15 2.05
C GLU A 51 6.40 -22.12 1.55
N GLY A 52 6.02 -22.04 0.26
CA GLY A 52 5.02 -22.92 -0.35
C GLY A 52 3.59 -22.63 0.12
N LEU A 53 3.30 -21.40 0.54
CA LEU A 53 2.00 -20.97 1.08
C LEU A 53 1.05 -20.40 0.01
N LEU A 54 1.46 -20.36 -1.26
CA LEU A 54 0.63 -19.91 -2.36
C LEU A 54 -0.12 -21.06 -3.01
N GLY A 55 -1.41 -20.84 -3.28
CA GLY A 55 -2.30 -21.78 -3.98
C GLY A 55 -2.41 -21.51 -5.48
N SER A 56 -2.01 -20.31 -5.92
CA SER A 56 -1.98 -19.91 -7.33
C SER A 56 -0.73 -19.09 -7.64
N GLU A 57 -0.49 -18.79 -8.91
CA GLU A 57 0.52 -17.79 -9.30
C GLU A 57 0.02 -16.39 -8.92
N PRO A 58 0.88 -15.53 -8.32
CA PRO A 58 0.53 -14.14 -8.05
C PRO A 58 0.27 -13.37 -9.34
N ALA A 59 -0.74 -12.51 -9.34
CA ALA A 59 -1.04 -11.62 -10.47
C ALA A 59 -1.12 -10.17 -10.04
N ILE A 60 -0.54 -9.26 -10.82
CA ILE A 60 -0.57 -7.83 -10.52
C ILE A 60 -1.94 -7.27 -10.92
N PHE A 61 -2.64 -6.65 -9.96
CA PHE A 61 -3.95 -6.04 -10.22
C PHE A 61 -3.92 -4.51 -10.28
N ALA A 62 -2.89 -3.88 -9.70
CA ALA A 62 -2.74 -2.43 -9.65
C ALA A 62 -1.28 -2.03 -9.43
N THR A 63 -0.99 -0.74 -9.62
CA THR A 63 0.26 -0.10 -9.20
C THR A 63 -0.04 1.13 -8.34
N ASN A 64 0.94 1.60 -7.57
CA ASN A 64 0.83 2.83 -6.81
C ASN A 64 2.18 3.57 -6.77
N SER A 65 2.14 4.85 -6.50
CA SER A 65 3.33 5.69 -6.32
C SER A 65 3.22 6.45 -5.01
N LEU A 66 4.34 7.05 -4.56
CA LEU A 66 4.34 7.91 -3.39
C LEU A 66 4.07 9.38 -3.75
N VAL A 67 3.54 10.09 -2.77
CA VAL A 67 3.47 11.55 -2.71
C VAL A 67 4.05 11.99 -1.36
N LEU A 68 4.53 13.22 -1.30
CA LEU A 68 4.85 13.86 -0.04
C LEU A 68 3.54 14.35 0.60
N ALA A 69 3.24 13.87 1.80
CA ALA A 69 2.07 14.28 2.57
C ALA A 69 2.50 15.20 3.71
N VAL A 70 1.71 16.24 3.93
CA VAL A 70 1.86 17.20 5.03
C VAL A 70 0.51 17.39 5.72
N PRO A 71 0.44 17.82 6.98
CA PRO A 71 -0.82 18.16 7.64
C PRO A 71 -1.59 19.23 6.87
N ILE A 72 -2.92 19.25 6.98
CA ILE A 72 -3.76 20.28 6.39
C ILE A 72 -3.29 21.67 6.79
N GLY A 73 -3.20 22.59 5.81
CA GLY A 73 -2.69 23.96 6.00
C GLY A 73 -1.18 24.05 6.03
N ASN A 74 -0.47 22.91 5.88
CA ASN A 74 0.99 22.84 5.77
C ASN A 74 1.73 23.78 6.76
N PRO A 75 1.58 23.57 8.07
CA PRO A 75 2.05 24.53 9.07
C PRO A 75 3.59 24.70 9.11
N ALA A 76 4.32 23.74 8.54
CA ALA A 76 5.79 23.77 8.45
C ALA A 76 6.30 24.39 7.13
N ASP A 77 5.41 24.88 6.26
CA ASP A 77 5.74 25.48 4.96
C ASP A 77 6.61 24.58 4.05
N VAL A 78 6.41 23.25 4.11
CA VAL A 78 7.11 22.26 3.27
C VAL A 78 6.70 22.47 1.81
N VAL A 79 7.65 22.63 0.89
CA VAL A 79 7.38 22.90 -0.52
C VAL A 79 7.79 21.78 -1.47
N GLY A 80 8.60 20.83 -1.01
CA GLY A 80 9.06 19.71 -1.82
C GLY A 80 9.77 18.64 -1.01
N VAL A 81 10.10 17.55 -1.67
CA VAL A 81 10.75 16.40 -1.05
C VAL A 81 12.18 16.72 -0.56
N GLU A 82 12.82 17.72 -1.13
CA GLU A 82 14.13 18.22 -0.73
C GLU A 82 14.14 18.79 0.70
N ASP A 83 12.99 19.27 1.19
CA ASP A 83 12.84 19.80 2.54
C ASP A 83 12.94 18.70 3.60
N LEU A 84 12.75 17.42 3.23
CA LEU A 84 12.95 16.30 4.13
C LEU A 84 14.39 16.16 4.66
N GLN A 85 15.35 16.93 4.12
CA GLN A 85 16.73 17.01 4.61
C GLN A 85 16.90 17.99 5.76
N ASP A 86 15.89 18.80 6.07
CA ASP A 86 15.96 19.80 7.14
C ASP A 86 15.69 19.15 8.50
N ASP A 87 16.71 19.14 9.35
CA ASP A 87 16.64 18.60 10.73
C ASP A 87 15.66 19.36 11.65
N ALA A 88 15.11 20.49 11.20
CA ALA A 88 14.11 21.23 11.94
C ALA A 88 12.69 20.69 11.72
N LEU A 89 12.46 19.90 10.68
CA LEU A 89 11.19 19.21 10.41
C LEU A 89 11.11 17.88 11.16
N VAL A 90 9.94 17.54 11.63
CA VAL A 90 9.66 16.20 12.18
C VAL A 90 9.18 15.30 11.05
N VAL A 91 10.09 14.48 10.53
CA VAL A 91 9.86 13.64 9.34
C VAL A 91 9.61 12.19 9.74
N GLY A 92 8.52 11.62 9.22
CA GLY A 92 8.23 10.20 9.33
C GLY A 92 8.31 9.48 7.99
N LEU A 93 8.82 8.27 8.01
CA LEU A 93 8.73 7.32 6.89
C LEU A 93 8.19 5.98 7.38
N CYS A 94 7.76 5.13 6.47
CA CYS A 94 7.57 3.73 6.82
C CYS A 94 8.92 3.05 7.11
N ALA A 95 8.92 2.03 7.96
CA ALA A 95 10.12 1.23 8.21
C ALA A 95 10.66 0.59 6.91
N PRO A 96 11.98 0.49 6.74
CA PRO A 96 12.60 -0.03 5.50
C PRO A 96 12.13 -1.43 5.08
N ALA A 97 11.70 -2.25 6.03
CA ALA A 97 11.29 -3.64 5.80
C ALA A 97 9.81 -3.81 5.42
N VAL A 98 9.07 -2.72 5.24
CA VAL A 98 7.66 -2.77 4.81
C VAL A 98 7.48 -2.09 3.46
N PRO A 99 6.42 -2.43 2.68
CA PRO A 99 6.28 -1.99 1.28
C PRO A 99 6.41 -0.49 1.04
N CYS A 100 5.78 0.34 1.88
CA CYS A 100 5.86 1.80 1.75
C CYS A 100 7.27 2.34 2.07
N GLY A 101 7.98 1.72 3.00
CA GLY A 101 9.36 2.11 3.35
C GLY A 101 10.36 1.73 2.27
N GLU A 102 10.21 0.56 1.68
CA GLU A 102 11.01 0.11 0.55
C GLU A 102 10.88 1.06 -0.65
N LEU A 103 9.63 1.41 -1.01
CA LEU A 103 9.37 2.36 -2.10
C LEU A 103 9.87 3.78 -1.76
N ALA A 104 9.79 4.19 -0.47
CA ALA A 104 10.31 5.48 -0.03
C ALA A 104 11.83 5.57 -0.20
N ILE A 105 12.56 4.52 0.18
CA ILE A 105 14.01 4.44 0.00
C ILE A 105 14.36 4.52 -1.49
N GLU A 106 13.75 3.68 -2.33
CA GLU A 106 13.97 3.71 -3.79
C GLU A 106 13.70 5.11 -4.36
N THR A 107 12.61 5.74 -3.92
CA THR A 107 12.22 7.08 -4.38
C THR A 107 13.26 8.12 -3.98
N LEU A 108 13.66 8.15 -2.71
CA LEU A 108 14.65 9.11 -2.19
C LEU A 108 16.03 8.92 -2.83
N GLU A 109 16.48 7.68 -2.99
CA GLU A 109 17.73 7.36 -3.69
C GLU A 109 17.72 7.86 -5.13
N ARG A 110 16.59 7.65 -5.85
CA ARG A 110 16.45 8.05 -7.27
C ARG A 110 16.53 9.56 -7.46
N ILE A 111 16.05 10.33 -6.49
CA ILE A 111 16.09 11.81 -6.54
C ILE A 111 17.29 12.39 -5.83
N GLY A 112 18.09 11.59 -5.13
CA GLY A 112 19.31 12.01 -4.44
C GLY A 112 19.06 12.82 -3.17
N VAL A 113 17.95 12.52 -2.45
CA VAL A 113 17.59 13.17 -1.19
C VAL A 113 17.90 12.24 -0.02
N GLU A 114 18.68 12.72 0.95
CA GLU A 114 18.92 12.06 2.24
C GLU A 114 17.99 12.68 3.29
N ALA A 115 16.85 12.04 3.54
CA ALA A 115 15.87 12.54 4.49
C ALA A 115 16.36 12.41 5.94
N SER A 116 16.15 13.46 6.75
CA SER A 116 16.37 13.46 8.20
C SER A 116 15.14 12.82 8.87
N VAL A 117 15.17 11.49 9.06
CA VAL A 117 14.01 10.71 9.51
C VAL A 117 13.99 10.58 11.03
N ASP A 118 12.94 11.10 11.67
CA ASP A 118 12.76 11.03 13.12
C ASP A 118 12.11 9.72 13.56
N THR A 119 11.19 9.17 12.74
CA THR A 119 10.45 7.98 13.11
C THR A 119 10.19 7.08 11.90
N ASN A 120 10.19 5.77 12.18
CA ASN A 120 9.87 4.73 11.20
C ASN A 120 8.59 4.00 11.60
N GLU A 121 7.55 4.11 10.78
CA GLU A 121 6.24 3.57 11.06
C GLU A 121 6.08 2.14 10.52
N PRO A 122 5.31 1.29 11.20
CA PRO A 122 5.15 -0.11 10.82
C PRO A 122 4.36 -0.31 9.52
N ASP A 123 3.58 0.68 9.09
CA ASP A 123 2.81 0.70 7.85
C ASP A 123 2.40 2.13 7.49
N VAL A 124 1.87 2.29 6.26
CA VAL A 124 1.46 3.61 5.75
C VAL A 124 0.28 4.21 6.52
N ARG A 125 -0.60 3.39 7.10
CA ARG A 125 -1.75 3.89 7.87
C ARG A 125 -1.31 4.55 9.16
N ALA A 126 -0.33 3.95 9.86
CA ALA A 126 0.28 4.54 11.05
C ALA A 126 0.98 5.86 10.71
N LEU A 127 1.73 5.90 9.60
CA LEU A 127 2.39 7.11 9.12
C LEU A 127 1.39 8.22 8.78
N LEU A 128 0.37 7.90 7.96
CA LEU A 128 -0.67 8.86 7.58
C LEU A 128 -1.38 9.45 8.81
N THR A 129 -1.75 8.60 9.77
CA THR A 129 -2.43 9.06 10.99
C THR A 129 -1.61 10.07 11.77
N LYS A 130 -0.30 9.87 11.90
CA LYS A 130 0.59 10.83 12.58
C LYS A 130 0.71 12.16 11.85
N ILE A 131 0.71 12.13 10.51
CA ILE A 131 0.66 13.35 9.70
C ILE A 131 -0.69 14.05 9.89
N GLU A 132 -1.80 13.32 9.79
CA GLU A 132 -3.16 13.87 9.96
C GLU A 132 -3.35 14.64 11.28
N ILE A 133 -2.76 14.15 12.38
CA ILE A 133 -2.88 14.79 13.70
C ILE A 133 -1.76 15.78 14.01
N GLY A 134 -0.84 16.02 13.06
CA GLY A 134 0.25 16.97 13.19
C GLY A 134 1.36 16.54 14.16
N GLU A 135 1.52 15.26 14.42
CA GLU A 135 2.71 14.72 15.12
C GLU A 135 3.94 14.72 14.21
N LEU A 136 3.74 14.68 12.90
CA LEU A 136 4.76 14.77 11.87
C LEU A 136 4.48 15.98 10.97
N ASP A 137 5.52 16.65 10.55
CA ASP A 137 5.45 17.76 9.61
C ASP A 137 5.34 17.26 8.16
N ALA A 138 5.96 16.12 7.86
CA ALA A 138 5.94 15.53 6.53
C ALA A 138 6.23 14.01 6.54
N GLY A 139 5.82 13.33 5.45
CA GLY A 139 6.16 11.93 5.21
C GLY A 139 5.76 11.49 3.81
N LEU A 140 6.34 10.37 3.36
CA LEU A 140 6.00 9.77 2.06
C LEU A 140 4.93 8.71 2.23
N VAL A 141 3.74 8.94 1.66
CA VAL A 141 2.59 8.03 1.67
C VAL A 141 2.19 7.66 0.25
N TYR A 142 1.39 6.60 0.09
CA TYR A 142 0.85 6.31 -1.24
C TYR A 142 -0.11 7.40 -1.70
N LEU A 143 -0.14 7.66 -3.01
CA LEU A 143 -1.08 8.59 -3.62
C LEU A 143 -2.54 8.26 -3.22
N THR A 144 -2.89 6.98 -3.21
CA THR A 144 -4.25 6.54 -2.83
C THR A 144 -4.60 6.84 -1.39
N ASP A 145 -3.63 6.77 -0.45
CA ASP A 145 -3.87 7.10 0.95
C ASP A 145 -4.11 8.60 1.13
N ALA A 146 -3.33 9.44 0.45
CA ALA A 146 -3.54 10.89 0.46
C ALA A 146 -4.89 11.28 -0.16
N LEU A 147 -5.29 10.64 -1.28
CA LEU A 147 -6.58 10.86 -1.91
C LEU A 147 -7.76 10.39 -1.04
N ALA A 148 -7.56 9.36 -0.21
CA ALA A 148 -8.58 8.87 0.72
C ALA A 148 -8.74 9.74 1.97
N SER A 149 -7.80 10.64 2.25
CA SER A 149 -7.81 11.56 3.40
C SER A 149 -7.71 13.03 3.00
N PRO A 150 -8.62 13.55 2.16
CA PRO A 150 -8.53 14.91 1.61
C PRO A 150 -8.71 16.02 2.66
N ASP A 151 -9.32 15.69 3.79
CA ASP A 151 -9.51 16.61 4.92
C ASP A 151 -8.43 16.45 6.02
N GLY A 152 -7.56 15.47 5.89
CA GLY A 152 -6.51 15.14 6.87
C GLY A 152 -5.12 15.58 6.44
N VAL A 153 -4.80 15.49 5.15
CA VAL A 153 -3.49 15.83 4.61
C VAL A 153 -3.56 16.59 3.30
N GLU A 154 -2.54 17.38 3.04
CA GLU A 154 -2.25 17.91 1.70
C GLU A 154 -1.15 17.09 1.05
N SER A 155 -1.25 16.85 -0.26
CA SER A 155 -0.24 16.12 -1.02
C SER A 155 0.57 17.04 -1.92
N ILE A 156 1.89 16.87 -1.88
CA ILE A 156 2.85 17.58 -2.71
C ILE A 156 3.49 16.52 -3.64
N GLY A 157 3.60 16.84 -4.91
CA GLY A 157 4.25 15.95 -5.87
C GLY A 157 5.76 15.82 -5.60
N ILE A 158 6.31 14.63 -5.83
CA ILE A 158 7.74 14.32 -5.60
C ILE A 158 8.67 15.03 -6.60
N GLY A 159 8.14 15.63 -7.68
CA GLY A 159 8.93 16.40 -8.62
C GLY A 159 9.66 15.60 -9.71
N VAL A 160 9.44 14.29 -9.82
CA VAL A 160 9.99 13.44 -10.89
C VAL A 160 8.94 13.10 -11.94
N GLN A 161 9.35 13.03 -13.21
CA GLN A 161 8.41 12.73 -14.31
C GLN A 161 7.87 11.30 -14.28
N GLU A 162 8.70 10.34 -13.85
CA GLU A 162 8.36 8.92 -13.73
C GLU A 162 8.78 8.44 -12.34
N PRO A 163 7.95 8.66 -11.31
CA PRO A 163 8.26 8.21 -9.97
C PRO A 163 8.32 6.67 -9.92
N PRO A 164 9.12 6.08 -9.02
CA PRO A 164 9.03 4.66 -8.75
C PRO A 164 7.60 4.26 -8.40
N VAL A 165 7.20 3.08 -8.83
CA VAL A 165 5.89 2.50 -8.55
C VAL A 165 6.05 1.16 -7.87
N THR A 166 5.20 0.90 -6.89
CA THR A 166 5.05 -0.46 -6.36
C THR A 166 3.95 -1.18 -7.12
N ARG A 167 4.08 -2.50 -7.22
CA ARG A 167 3.14 -3.40 -7.90
C ARG A 167 2.37 -4.19 -6.85
N TYR A 168 1.04 -4.21 -6.99
CA TYR A 168 0.13 -4.86 -6.05
C TYR A 168 -0.25 -6.24 -6.59
N PRO A 169 0.35 -7.32 -6.07
CA PRO A 169 -0.07 -8.68 -6.38
C PRO A 169 -1.29 -9.09 -5.56
N VAL A 170 -2.11 -9.96 -6.17
CA VAL A 170 -3.16 -10.74 -5.52
C VAL A 170 -2.93 -12.22 -5.78
N VAL A 171 -3.21 -13.07 -4.80
CA VAL A 171 -2.95 -14.51 -4.89
C VAL A 171 -3.91 -15.30 -4.00
N ALA A 172 -4.36 -16.46 -4.45
CA ALA A 172 -5.01 -17.46 -3.60
C ALA A 172 -3.97 -18.17 -2.73
N LEU A 173 -4.31 -18.49 -1.49
CA LEU A 173 -3.42 -19.18 -0.55
C LEU A 173 -3.56 -20.71 -0.64
N ALA A 174 -2.49 -21.45 -0.36
CA ALA A 174 -2.44 -22.91 -0.49
C ALA A 174 -3.43 -23.62 0.45
N ASP A 175 -3.57 -23.11 1.68
CA ASP A 175 -4.47 -23.68 2.70
C ASP A 175 -5.80 -22.89 2.80
N ALA A 176 -6.25 -22.30 1.68
CA ALA A 176 -7.50 -21.54 1.61
C ALA A 176 -8.68 -22.41 2.11
N PRO A 177 -9.45 -21.95 3.12
CA PRO A 177 -10.67 -22.64 3.59
C PRO A 177 -11.71 -22.85 2.49
N ASN A 178 -11.76 -21.95 1.49
CA ASN A 178 -12.66 -22.02 0.34
C ASN A 178 -11.86 -21.79 -0.96
N PRO A 179 -11.14 -22.79 -1.48
CA PRO A 179 -10.26 -22.61 -2.64
C PRO A 179 -10.99 -22.17 -3.91
N ASP A 180 -12.20 -22.68 -4.17
CA ASP A 180 -13.00 -22.29 -5.33
C ASP A 180 -13.44 -20.81 -5.23
N GLY A 181 -13.81 -20.35 -4.01
CA GLY A 181 -14.14 -18.96 -3.73
C GLY A 181 -12.91 -18.05 -3.84
N ALA A 182 -11.75 -18.52 -3.40
CA ALA A 182 -10.48 -17.79 -3.51
C ALA A 182 -10.11 -17.53 -4.97
N GLU A 183 -10.17 -18.57 -5.81
CA GLU A 183 -9.87 -18.46 -7.24
C GLU A 183 -10.84 -17.50 -7.95
N ALA A 184 -12.14 -17.64 -7.67
CA ALA A 184 -13.16 -16.76 -8.21
C ALA A 184 -12.99 -15.28 -7.78
N PHE A 185 -12.53 -15.06 -6.52
CA PHE A 185 -12.26 -13.70 -6.03
C PHE A 185 -11.01 -13.08 -6.67
N VAL A 186 -9.95 -13.86 -6.88
CA VAL A 186 -8.75 -13.42 -7.62
C VAL A 186 -9.14 -13.02 -9.04
N ASP A 187 -9.92 -13.84 -9.74
CA ASP A 187 -10.40 -13.52 -11.09
C ASP A 187 -11.25 -12.24 -11.13
N PHE A 188 -12.09 -12.05 -10.12
CA PHE A 188 -12.89 -10.83 -9.99
C PHE A 188 -12.00 -9.59 -9.77
N VAL A 189 -11.00 -9.67 -8.89
CA VAL A 189 -10.03 -8.57 -8.66
C VAL A 189 -9.29 -8.20 -9.95
N LEU A 190 -8.96 -9.19 -10.79
CA LEU A 190 -8.27 -9.01 -12.07
C LEU A 190 -9.18 -8.55 -13.22
N SER A 191 -10.49 -8.47 -13.00
CA SER A 191 -11.45 -8.09 -14.03
C SER A 191 -11.30 -6.64 -14.49
N ALA A 192 -11.79 -6.34 -15.69
CA ALA A 192 -11.83 -4.97 -16.23
C ALA A 192 -12.72 -4.04 -15.38
N GLU A 193 -13.77 -4.58 -14.75
CA GLU A 193 -14.66 -3.83 -13.86
C GLU A 193 -13.91 -3.39 -12.60
N SER A 194 -13.21 -4.31 -11.95
CA SER A 194 -12.38 -4.02 -10.77
C SER A 194 -11.25 -3.04 -11.10
N SER A 195 -10.60 -3.18 -12.26
CA SER A 195 -9.58 -2.24 -12.74
C SER A 195 -10.14 -0.82 -12.85
N GLY A 196 -11.38 -0.64 -13.30
CA GLY A 196 -12.07 0.65 -13.36
C GLY A 196 -12.29 1.25 -11.95
N VAL A 197 -12.64 0.42 -10.98
CA VAL A 197 -12.78 0.84 -9.57
C VAL A 197 -11.43 1.28 -9.01
N PHE A 198 -10.37 0.50 -9.18
CA PHE A 198 -9.02 0.86 -8.72
C PHE A 198 -8.54 2.19 -9.34
N ALA A 199 -8.73 2.37 -10.64
CA ALA A 199 -8.38 3.63 -11.32
C ALA A 199 -9.14 4.84 -10.73
N SER A 200 -10.42 4.67 -10.38
CA SER A 200 -11.23 5.72 -9.75
C SER A 200 -10.75 6.11 -8.34
N LEU A 201 -10.02 5.20 -7.68
CA LEU A 201 -9.41 5.41 -6.36
C LEU A 201 -7.97 5.94 -6.43
N GLY A 202 -7.43 6.15 -7.64
CA GLY A 202 -6.09 6.69 -7.85
C GLY A 202 -4.99 5.65 -8.06
N PHE A 203 -5.32 4.37 -8.11
CA PHE A 203 -4.34 3.34 -8.47
C PHE A 203 -3.96 3.41 -9.95
N GLY A 204 -2.71 3.09 -10.25
CA GLY A 204 -2.25 2.91 -11.62
C GLY A 204 -2.64 1.55 -12.19
N ALA A 205 -2.63 1.46 -13.53
CA ALA A 205 -2.88 0.20 -14.22
C ALA A 205 -1.81 -0.87 -13.91
N PRO A 206 -2.16 -2.17 -13.92
CA PRO A 206 -1.18 -3.23 -13.80
C PRO A 206 -0.18 -3.19 -14.97
N GLN A 207 1.12 -3.32 -14.64
CA GLN A 207 2.24 -3.28 -15.60
C GLN A 207 3.14 -4.50 -15.40
#